data_df7424092507cc9feac16bd8260a1e76
#
_entry.id   df7424092507cc9feac16bd8260a1e76
#
_cell.length_a   1.000
_cell.length_b   1.000
_cell.length_c   1.000
_cell.angle_alpha   90.00
_cell.angle_beta   90.00
_cell.angle_gamma   90.00
#
_symmetry.space_group_name_H-M   'P 1'
#
loop_
_entity.id
_entity.type
_entity.pdbx_description
1 polymer ?
#
loop_
_entity_poly.entity_id
_entity_poly.type
_entity_poly.pdbx_seq_one_letter_code
_entity_poly.pdbx_strand_id
1 'polypeptide(L)'
;EEAKIDALESTSEELLLKLEMRKDAGTLDLDRKTLISLREVLQNADLAKFARSMPEFRMAYDDRKVVENVVIETKEALPEPTEEELKEKAAYQELLAKKKRKQQLIFGLVGTSILGILTLLISILIYGYYPVRDTLLAYPTKGLYSGQWVMSQYGNPPIKIETPDVLERIKTEENDIQQFAMGTFDSSFYIDLLFNFPNKKSSLNAKEDKDGKGAALVNSVISNFESKGAVNILMKNDELQLPSGLPVTKVYGTLDYPKKGKSDRVRCSFNALLFTFEEGTIILTMMYEKE
;
A
#
# COMPACT_ATOMS: atom_id res chain seq x y z
N GLU A 1 42.95 -29.60 -4.48
CA GLU A 1 42.68 -28.67 -3.34
C GLU A 1 42.81 -29.39 -1.99
N GLU A 2 42.25 -30.58 -1.79
CA GLU A 2 42.29 -31.31 -0.51
C GLU A 2 43.73 -31.68 -0.12
N ALA A 3 44.58 -32.02 -1.07
CA ALA A 3 46.00 -32.29 -0.85
C ALA A 3 46.86 -31.01 -0.68
N LYS A 4 46.26 -29.82 -0.63
CA LYS A 4 46.96 -28.52 -0.58
C LYS A 4 48.01 -28.34 -1.71
N ILE A 5 47.75 -28.93 -2.89
CA ILE A 5 48.57 -28.79 -4.10
C ILE A 5 47.77 -27.99 -5.08
N ASP A 6 48.37 -26.90 -5.63
CA ASP A 6 47.75 -26.09 -6.65
C ASP A 6 47.98 -26.71 -8.03
N ALA A 7 47.09 -27.68 -8.34
CA ALA A 7 47.19 -28.46 -9.58
C ALA A 7 46.81 -27.65 -10.82
N LEU A 8 45.99 -26.60 -10.67
CA LEU A 8 45.52 -25.78 -11.79
C LEU A 8 46.60 -24.84 -12.33
N GLU A 9 47.51 -24.42 -11.47
CA GLU A 9 48.62 -23.51 -11.82
C GLU A 9 49.95 -24.25 -12.04
N SER A 10 49.97 -25.58 -11.86
CA SER A 10 51.19 -26.36 -11.97
C SER A 10 51.27 -27.09 -13.32
N THR A 11 52.45 -27.20 -13.86
CA THR A 11 52.72 -28.09 -15.01
C THR A 11 52.63 -29.56 -14.60
N SER A 12 52.50 -30.47 -15.57
CA SER A 12 52.42 -31.93 -15.30
C SER A 12 53.61 -32.42 -14.51
N GLU A 13 54.80 -31.94 -14.83
CA GLU A 13 56.04 -32.26 -14.09
C GLU A 13 56.08 -31.70 -12.67
N GLU A 14 55.69 -30.43 -12.50
CA GLU A 14 55.61 -29.80 -11.18
C GLU A 14 54.60 -30.49 -10.28
N LEU A 15 53.46 -30.91 -10.83
CA LEU A 15 52.44 -31.65 -10.10
C LEU A 15 52.99 -32.97 -9.58
N LEU A 16 53.67 -33.72 -10.44
CA LEU A 16 54.29 -34.99 -10.07
C LEU A 16 55.37 -34.81 -9.02
N LEU A 17 56.23 -33.79 -9.16
CA LEU A 17 57.26 -33.46 -8.19
C LEU A 17 56.64 -33.13 -6.82
N LYS A 18 55.63 -32.32 -6.79
CA LYS A 18 54.92 -31.98 -5.54
C LYS A 18 54.27 -33.16 -4.87
N LEU A 19 53.74 -34.12 -5.63
CA LEU A 19 53.17 -35.39 -5.11
C LEU A 19 54.29 -36.29 -4.57
N GLU A 20 55.41 -36.44 -5.25
CA GLU A 20 56.58 -37.20 -4.78
C GLU A 20 57.15 -36.60 -3.50
N MET A 21 57.30 -35.26 -3.44
CA MET A 21 57.78 -34.59 -2.23
C MET A 21 56.87 -34.83 -1.02
N ARG A 22 55.59 -34.83 -1.21
CA ARG A 22 54.65 -35.11 -0.11
C ARG A 22 54.60 -36.57 0.33
N LYS A 23 54.81 -37.49 -0.62
CA LYS A 23 55.01 -38.87 -0.30
C LYS A 23 56.29 -39.08 0.55
N ASP A 24 57.41 -38.50 0.08
CA ASP A 24 58.68 -38.66 0.79
C ASP A 24 58.68 -37.97 2.19
N ALA A 25 57.86 -36.89 2.32
CA ALA A 25 57.60 -36.28 3.63
C ALA A 25 56.64 -37.08 4.54
N GLY A 26 56.08 -38.20 4.08
CA GLY A 26 55.16 -39.01 4.87
C GLY A 26 53.79 -38.38 5.06
N THR A 27 53.48 -37.29 4.34
CA THR A 27 52.17 -36.59 4.45
C THR A 27 51.12 -37.12 3.48
N LEU A 28 51.52 -38.00 2.55
CA LEU A 28 50.64 -38.62 1.56
C LEU A 28 51.11 -40.07 1.33
N ASP A 29 50.31 -41.06 1.73
CA ASP A 29 50.63 -42.48 1.59
C ASP A 29 50.14 -43.01 0.24
N LEU A 30 50.81 -42.58 -0.87
CA LEU A 30 50.53 -43.03 -2.21
C LEU A 30 51.47 -44.14 -2.61
N ASP A 31 50.97 -45.22 -3.27
CA ASP A 31 51.82 -46.26 -3.83
C ASP A 31 52.68 -45.69 -4.98
N ARG A 32 53.90 -46.22 -5.08
CA ARG A 32 54.83 -45.82 -6.13
C ARG A 32 54.31 -46.19 -7.55
N LYS A 33 53.51 -47.24 -7.66
CA LYS A 33 52.89 -47.65 -8.94
C LYS A 33 51.90 -46.61 -9.39
N THR A 34 51.10 -46.04 -8.48
CA THR A 34 50.09 -45.03 -8.76
C THR A 34 50.73 -43.76 -9.33
N LEU A 35 51.84 -43.33 -8.79
CA LEU A 35 52.57 -42.17 -9.27
C LEU A 35 53.18 -42.43 -10.66
N ILE A 36 53.69 -43.64 -10.93
CA ILE A 36 54.19 -44.01 -12.28
C ILE A 36 53.04 -44.02 -13.29
N SER A 37 51.94 -44.64 -12.99
CA SER A 37 50.75 -44.66 -13.85
C SER A 37 50.23 -43.24 -14.13
N LEU A 38 50.17 -42.36 -13.14
CA LEU A 38 49.76 -40.97 -13.32
C LEU A 38 50.74 -40.23 -14.24
N ARG A 39 52.07 -40.49 -14.08
CA ARG A 39 53.09 -39.89 -14.97
C ARG A 39 52.86 -40.27 -16.43
N GLU A 40 52.62 -41.56 -16.70
CA GLU A 40 52.36 -42.02 -18.06
C GLU A 40 51.11 -41.38 -18.66
N VAL A 41 50.01 -41.28 -17.93
CA VAL A 41 48.77 -40.63 -18.40
C VAL A 41 48.99 -39.14 -18.64
N LEU A 42 49.70 -38.41 -17.77
CA LEU A 42 49.98 -37.00 -17.96
C LEU A 42 50.90 -36.76 -19.16
N GLN A 43 51.93 -37.61 -19.39
CA GLN A 43 52.74 -37.55 -20.58
C GLN A 43 51.95 -37.80 -21.86
N ASN A 44 51.05 -38.80 -21.86
CA ASN A 44 50.18 -39.05 -23.01
C ASN A 44 49.24 -37.87 -23.30
N ALA A 45 48.70 -37.27 -22.24
CA ALA A 45 47.87 -36.08 -22.36
C ALA A 45 48.61 -34.84 -22.90
N ASP A 46 49.84 -34.67 -22.47
CA ASP A 46 50.74 -33.57 -22.96
C ASP A 46 51.14 -33.81 -24.42
N LEU A 47 51.41 -35.05 -24.83
CA LEU A 47 51.67 -35.43 -26.25
C LEU A 47 50.41 -35.18 -27.11
N ALA A 48 49.23 -35.53 -26.64
CA ALA A 48 47.98 -35.26 -27.37
C ALA A 48 47.75 -33.75 -27.50
N LYS A 49 47.99 -32.99 -26.45
CA LYS A 49 47.76 -31.53 -26.41
C LYS A 49 48.76 -30.73 -27.21
N PHE A 50 50.06 -31.05 -27.12
CA PHE A 50 51.12 -30.24 -27.66
C PHE A 50 51.72 -30.80 -28.96
N ALA A 51 51.80 -32.12 -29.15
CA ALA A 51 52.31 -32.81 -30.35
C ALA A 51 51.24 -33.17 -31.37
N ARG A 52 49.96 -32.83 -31.13
CA ARG A 52 48.82 -33.19 -31.96
C ARG A 52 48.73 -34.71 -32.22
N SER A 53 49.22 -35.51 -31.31
CA SER A 53 49.08 -36.96 -31.37
C SER A 53 47.60 -37.30 -31.10
N MET A 54 47.00 -38.11 -31.96
CA MET A 54 45.64 -38.62 -31.71
C MET A 54 45.76 -40.04 -31.12
N PRO A 55 45.57 -40.19 -29.79
CA PRO A 55 45.54 -41.51 -29.18
C PRO A 55 44.32 -42.29 -29.65
N GLU A 56 44.46 -43.59 -29.76
CA GLU A 56 43.31 -44.48 -30.02
C GLU A 56 42.26 -44.33 -28.91
N PHE A 57 40.99 -44.41 -29.25
CA PHE A 57 39.88 -44.27 -28.29
C PHE A 57 40.02 -45.21 -27.08
N ARG A 58 40.53 -46.40 -27.30
CA ARG A 58 40.80 -47.39 -26.26
C ARG A 58 41.85 -46.91 -25.25
N MET A 59 42.87 -46.27 -25.74
CA MET A 59 43.97 -45.72 -24.91
C MET A 59 43.47 -44.54 -24.03
N ALA A 60 42.65 -43.65 -24.58
CA ALA A 60 42.04 -42.59 -23.82
C ALA A 60 41.05 -43.08 -22.75
N TYR A 61 40.36 -44.17 -23.01
CA TYR A 61 39.48 -44.82 -22.04
C TYR A 61 40.25 -45.47 -20.88
N ASP A 62 41.38 -46.13 -21.19
CA ASP A 62 42.23 -46.74 -20.18
C ASP A 62 42.93 -45.66 -19.33
N ASP A 63 43.43 -44.61 -19.96
CA ASP A 63 44.01 -43.44 -19.26
C ASP A 63 43.01 -42.78 -18.28
N ARG A 64 41.75 -42.66 -18.71
CA ARG A 64 40.66 -42.18 -17.83
C ARG A 64 40.49 -43.06 -16.59
N LYS A 65 40.48 -44.37 -16.74
CA LYS A 65 40.38 -45.29 -15.59
C LYS A 65 41.55 -45.15 -14.65
N VAL A 66 42.75 -44.99 -15.17
CA VAL A 66 43.94 -44.74 -14.33
C VAL A 66 43.81 -43.47 -13.52
N VAL A 67 43.35 -42.38 -14.14
CA VAL A 67 43.08 -41.11 -13.42
C VAL A 67 42.03 -41.29 -12.35
N GLU A 68 40.91 -41.97 -12.67
CA GLU A 68 39.85 -42.26 -11.66
C GLU A 68 40.42 -43.02 -10.43
N ASN A 69 41.23 -44.07 -10.70
CA ASN A 69 41.87 -44.85 -9.64
C ASN A 69 42.85 -43.98 -8.81
N VAL A 70 43.69 -43.18 -9.47
CA VAL A 70 44.60 -42.25 -8.78
C VAL A 70 43.86 -41.27 -7.88
N VAL A 71 42.75 -40.73 -8.34
CA VAL A 71 41.91 -39.80 -7.51
C VAL A 71 41.36 -40.52 -6.29
N ILE A 72 40.88 -41.78 -6.46
CA ILE A 72 40.35 -42.60 -5.32
C ILE A 72 41.45 -42.89 -4.33
N GLU A 73 42.60 -43.43 -4.78
CA GLU A 73 43.74 -43.74 -3.91
C GLU A 73 44.32 -42.50 -3.25
N THR A 74 44.38 -41.38 -3.95
CA THR A 74 44.83 -40.10 -3.35
C THR A 74 43.87 -39.64 -2.28
N LYS A 75 42.58 -39.84 -2.46
CA LYS A 75 41.56 -39.45 -1.44
C LYS A 75 41.65 -40.33 -0.23
N GLU A 76 41.89 -41.61 -0.39
CA GLU A 76 42.06 -42.61 0.72
C GLU A 76 43.39 -42.39 1.50
N ALA A 77 44.44 -41.92 0.77
CA ALA A 77 45.74 -41.62 1.34
C ALA A 77 45.82 -40.26 2.10
N LEU A 78 44.77 -39.42 2.00
CA LEU A 78 44.71 -38.17 2.72
C LEU A 78 44.41 -38.42 4.19
N PRO A 79 45.12 -37.74 5.12
CA PRO A 79 44.79 -37.83 6.54
C PRO A 79 43.36 -37.32 6.78
N GLU A 80 42.64 -37.98 7.67
CA GLU A 80 41.30 -37.50 8.09
C GLU A 80 41.38 -36.05 8.56
N PRO A 81 40.40 -35.21 8.14
CA PRO A 81 40.40 -33.81 8.53
C PRO A 81 40.36 -33.67 10.05
N THR A 82 41.18 -32.81 10.58
CA THR A 82 41.23 -32.54 12.04
C THR A 82 39.88 -31.98 12.52
N GLU A 83 39.57 -32.22 13.83
CA GLU A 83 38.33 -31.67 14.40
C GLU A 83 38.21 -30.15 14.25
N GLU A 84 39.34 -29.43 14.24
CA GLU A 84 39.35 -27.97 14.03
C GLU A 84 38.96 -27.61 12.62
N GLU A 85 39.44 -28.30 11.58
CA GLU A 85 39.07 -28.09 10.17
C GLU A 85 37.59 -28.41 9.93
N LEU A 86 37.05 -29.44 10.59
CA LEU A 86 35.65 -29.79 10.55
C LEU A 86 34.78 -28.73 11.20
N LYS A 87 35.20 -28.15 12.33
CA LYS A 87 34.50 -27.05 13.02
C LYS A 87 34.52 -25.76 12.20
N GLU A 88 35.66 -25.42 11.58
CA GLU A 88 35.74 -24.26 10.66
C GLU A 88 34.86 -24.42 9.43
N LYS A 89 34.87 -25.59 8.80
CA LYS A 89 33.97 -25.89 7.66
C LYS A 89 32.48 -25.80 8.04
N ALA A 90 32.12 -26.35 9.20
CA ALA A 90 30.76 -26.29 9.73
C ALA A 90 30.34 -24.86 10.06
N ALA A 91 31.19 -24.08 10.73
CA ALA A 91 30.92 -22.65 11.02
C ALA A 91 30.76 -21.80 9.73
N TYR A 92 31.60 -22.04 8.74
CA TYR A 92 31.49 -21.37 7.44
C TYR A 92 30.20 -21.75 6.71
N GLN A 93 29.81 -23.02 6.71
CA GLN A 93 28.55 -23.46 6.13
C GLN A 93 27.34 -22.86 6.85
N GLU A 94 27.38 -22.76 8.17
CA GLU A 94 26.32 -22.08 8.94
C GLU A 94 26.21 -20.58 8.58
N LEU A 95 27.33 -19.90 8.43
CA LEU A 95 27.34 -18.50 8.01
C LEU A 95 26.76 -18.33 6.60
N LEU A 96 27.10 -19.21 5.67
CA LEU A 96 26.52 -19.21 4.33
C LEU A 96 25.01 -19.51 4.36
N ALA A 97 24.58 -20.48 5.17
CA ALA A 97 23.18 -20.80 5.35
C ALA A 97 22.38 -19.63 5.95
N LYS A 98 22.92 -18.97 6.99
CA LYS A 98 22.34 -17.75 7.57
C LYS A 98 22.25 -16.63 6.54
N LYS A 99 23.29 -16.42 5.74
CA LYS A 99 23.30 -15.41 4.67
C LYS A 99 22.26 -15.70 3.60
N LYS A 100 22.14 -16.96 3.15
CA LYS A 100 21.12 -17.40 2.18
C LYS A 100 19.69 -17.20 2.72
N ARG A 101 19.43 -17.61 3.98
CA ARG A 101 18.12 -17.40 4.63
C ARG A 101 17.76 -15.93 4.72
N LYS A 102 18.72 -15.06 5.10
CA LYS A 102 18.51 -13.61 5.15
C LYS A 102 18.19 -13.03 3.76
N GLN A 103 18.90 -13.47 2.72
CA GLN A 103 18.62 -13.06 1.34
C GLN A 103 17.24 -13.54 0.89
N GLN A 104 16.85 -14.79 1.16
CA GLN A 104 15.52 -15.30 0.83
C GLN A 104 14.40 -14.51 1.51
N LEU A 105 14.58 -14.14 2.80
CA LEU A 105 13.63 -13.30 3.52
C LEU A 105 13.51 -11.92 2.89
N ILE A 106 14.63 -11.29 2.53
CA ILE A 106 14.63 -9.98 1.87
C ILE A 106 13.93 -10.06 0.50
N PHE A 107 14.26 -11.06 -0.32
CA PHE A 107 13.60 -11.27 -1.62
C PHE A 107 12.10 -11.56 -1.46
N GLY A 108 11.70 -12.35 -0.46
CA GLY A 108 10.30 -12.58 -0.14
C GLY A 108 9.57 -11.30 0.24
N LEU A 109 10.19 -10.48 1.10
CA LEU A 109 9.61 -9.22 1.57
C LEU A 109 9.50 -8.19 0.44
N VAL A 110 10.51 -8.08 -0.41
CA VAL A 110 10.48 -7.21 -1.61
C VAL A 110 9.42 -7.71 -2.59
N GLY A 111 9.34 -9.01 -2.84
CA GLY A 111 8.34 -9.58 -3.74
C GLY A 111 6.89 -9.33 -3.28
N THR A 112 6.61 -9.53 -1.98
CA THR A 112 5.29 -9.24 -1.41
C THR A 112 4.95 -7.76 -1.44
N SER A 113 5.93 -6.87 -1.21
CA SER A 113 5.72 -5.42 -1.31
C SER A 113 5.38 -4.98 -2.74
N ILE A 114 6.09 -5.50 -3.74
CA ILE A 114 5.82 -5.21 -5.15
C ILE A 114 4.41 -5.68 -5.52
N LEU A 115 4.03 -6.89 -5.11
CA LEU A 115 2.70 -7.43 -5.36
C LEU A 115 1.60 -6.57 -4.70
N GLY A 116 1.83 -6.11 -3.46
CA GLY A 116 0.92 -5.22 -2.75
C GLY A 116 0.73 -3.87 -3.46
N ILE A 117 1.81 -3.26 -3.95
CA ILE A 117 1.75 -2.01 -4.72
C ILE A 117 1.01 -2.24 -6.05
N LEU A 118 1.28 -3.34 -6.73
CA LEU A 118 0.63 -3.67 -8.00
C LEU A 118 -0.88 -3.87 -7.82
N THR A 119 -1.31 -4.60 -6.79
CA THR A 119 -2.74 -4.79 -6.48
C THR A 119 -3.42 -3.48 -6.14
N LEU A 120 -2.75 -2.58 -5.41
CA LEU A 120 -3.25 -1.26 -5.09
C LEU A 120 -3.41 -0.39 -6.36
N LEU A 121 -2.44 -0.39 -7.25
CA LEU A 121 -2.51 0.32 -8.53
C LEU A 121 -3.65 -0.19 -9.41
N ILE A 122 -3.81 -1.51 -9.53
CA ILE A 122 -4.92 -2.14 -10.28
C ILE A 122 -6.27 -1.75 -9.66
N SER A 123 -6.38 -1.75 -8.32
CA SER A 123 -7.59 -1.33 -7.63
C SER A 123 -7.93 0.13 -7.91
N ILE A 124 -6.94 1.03 -7.94
CA ILE A 124 -7.13 2.44 -8.29
C ILE A 124 -7.59 2.60 -9.75
N LEU A 125 -7.07 1.79 -10.67
CA LEU A 125 -7.47 1.81 -12.09
C LEU A 125 -8.92 1.35 -12.29
N ILE A 126 -9.37 0.31 -11.55
CA ILE A 126 -10.72 -0.26 -11.70
C ILE A 126 -11.76 0.55 -10.94
N TYR A 127 -11.49 0.90 -9.68
CA TYR A 127 -12.47 1.53 -8.78
C TYR A 127 -12.30 3.05 -8.66
N GLY A 128 -11.18 3.59 -9.13
CA GLY A 128 -10.81 4.99 -8.94
C GLY A 128 -10.01 5.24 -7.64
N TYR A 129 -9.37 6.40 -7.60
CA TYR A 129 -8.52 6.78 -6.45
C TYR A 129 -9.31 6.95 -5.15
N TYR A 130 -10.42 7.69 -5.18
CA TYR A 130 -11.19 8.03 -3.98
C TYR A 130 -11.78 6.81 -3.25
N PRO A 131 -12.47 5.86 -3.90
CA PRO A 131 -13.00 4.67 -3.23
C PRO A 131 -11.91 3.79 -2.61
N VAL A 132 -10.76 3.66 -3.25
CA VAL A 132 -9.63 2.88 -2.73
C VAL A 132 -9.03 3.56 -1.50
N ARG A 133 -8.79 4.87 -1.57
CA ARG A 133 -8.29 5.68 -0.45
C ARG A 133 -9.24 5.58 0.75
N ASP A 134 -10.53 5.79 0.55
CA ASP A 134 -11.54 5.80 1.60
C ASP A 134 -11.70 4.42 2.26
N THR A 135 -11.42 3.36 1.49
CA THR A 135 -11.39 2.00 2.03
C THR A 135 -10.17 1.76 2.91
N LEU A 136 -8.99 2.20 2.46
CA LEU A 136 -7.72 2.00 3.16
C LEU A 136 -7.63 2.85 4.44
N LEU A 137 -8.09 4.11 4.37
CA LEU A 137 -8.04 5.06 5.48
C LEU A 137 -9.27 5.02 6.38
N ALA A 138 -10.24 4.13 6.09
CA ALA A 138 -11.48 3.96 6.84
C ALA A 138 -12.21 5.30 7.09
N TYR A 139 -12.38 6.09 6.03
CA TYR A 139 -13.06 7.39 6.15
C TYR A 139 -14.48 7.23 6.71
N PRO A 140 -14.88 8.04 7.71
CA PRO A 140 -16.18 7.92 8.36
C PRO A 140 -17.38 8.07 7.42
N THR A 141 -17.22 8.89 6.37
CA THR A 141 -18.27 9.16 5.37
C THR A 141 -18.54 7.98 4.45
N LYS A 142 -17.61 7.03 4.31
CA LYS A 142 -17.82 5.83 3.50
C LYS A 142 -19.00 4.98 4.01
N GLY A 143 -19.14 4.84 5.32
CA GLY A 143 -20.26 4.12 5.95
C GLY A 143 -21.61 4.76 5.61
N LEU A 144 -21.65 6.09 5.53
CA LEU A 144 -22.87 6.83 5.15
C LEU A 144 -23.24 6.62 3.68
N TYR A 145 -22.24 6.62 2.77
CA TYR A 145 -22.48 6.42 1.35
C TYR A 145 -22.90 4.99 1.00
N SER A 146 -22.27 3.99 1.62
CA SER A 146 -22.55 2.56 1.38
C SER A 146 -23.69 2.00 2.23
N GLY A 147 -24.18 2.77 3.20
CA GLY A 147 -25.28 2.41 4.08
C GLY A 147 -26.62 2.38 3.35
N GLN A 148 -27.62 1.81 3.99
CA GLN A 148 -29.00 1.84 3.50
C GLN A 148 -29.64 3.18 3.87
N TRP A 149 -29.97 3.99 2.85
CA TRP A 149 -30.62 5.27 3.05
C TRP A 149 -32.08 5.09 3.46
N VAL A 150 -32.56 5.97 4.30
CA VAL A 150 -33.88 5.89 4.90
C VAL A 150 -34.77 7.02 4.35
N MET A 151 -35.90 6.65 3.77
CA MET A 151 -36.92 7.60 3.34
C MET A 151 -37.75 8.00 4.55
N SER A 152 -37.73 9.27 4.94
CA SER A 152 -38.47 9.80 6.09
C SER A 152 -39.24 11.06 5.73
N GLN A 153 -40.27 11.36 6.50
CA GLN A 153 -41.10 12.55 6.31
C GLN A 153 -40.93 13.49 7.49
N TYR A 154 -40.67 14.76 7.20
CA TYR A 154 -40.35 15.79 8.19
C TYR A 154 -41.22 17.05 8.00
N GLY A 155 -41.45 17.74 9.10
CA GLY A 155 -42.03 19.08 9.15
C GLY A 155 -43.50 19.21 8.86
N ASN A 156 -43.94 20.45 8.87
CA ASN A 156 -45.29 20.86 8.47
C ASN A 156 -45.16 22.21 7.72
N PRO A 157 -45.37 22.26 6.39
CA PRO A 157 -45.87 21.19 5.53
C PRO A 157 -44.86 20.02 5.39
N PRO A 158 -45.39 18.78 5.21
CA PRO A 158 -44.54 17.60 5.21
C PRO A 158 -43.72 17.49 3.93
N ILE A 159 -42.41 17.28 4.06
CA ILE A 159 -41.55 16.91 2.95
C ILE A 159 -40.98 15.50 3.16
N LYS A 160 -40.81 14.78 2.07
CA LYS A 160 -40.14 13.47 2.05
C LYS A 160 -38.71 13.64 1.55
N ILE A 161 -37.79 13.11 2.29
CA ILE A 161 -36.36 13.16 1.96
C ILE A 161 -35.73 11.82 2.32
N GLU A 162 -34.80 11.39 1.48
CA GLU A 162 -33.98 10.21 1.72
C GLU A 162 -32.63 10.65 2.27
N THR A 163 -32.26 10.12 3.43
CA THR A 163 -31.04 10.51 4.15
C THR A 163 -30.30 9.25 4.62
N PRO A 164 -28.98 9.34 4.88
CA PRO A 164 -28.19 8.20 5.37
C PRO A 164 -28.70 7.63 6.70
N ASP A 165 -29.34 8.45 7.53
CA ASP A 165 -30.00 8.07 8.78
C ASP A 165 -31.15 9.03 9.04
N VAL A 166 -32.02 8.70 10.00
CA VAL A 166 -33.17 9.53 10.39
C VAL A 166 -32.66 10.83 11.02
N LEU A 167 -33.24 11.97 10.57
CA LEU A 167 -32.92 13.27 11.19
C LEU A 167 -33.65 13.41 12.52
N GLU A 168 -32.92 13.78 13.56
CA GLU A 168 -33.48 14.02 14.90
C GLU A 168 -34.04 15.44 15.01
N ARG A 169 -35.17 15.58 15.70
CA ARG A 169 -35.78 16.88 15.92
C ARG A 169 -34.99 17.66 16.96
N ILE A 170 -34.54 18.86 16.59
CA ILE A 170 -33.91 19.81 17.51
C ILE A 170 -34.99 20.69 18.14
N LYS A 171 -34.91 20.84 19.46
CA LYS A 171 -35.79 21.78 20.18
C LYS A 171 -35.35 23.22 19.88
N THR A 172 -36.27 24.00 19.29
CA THR A 172 -36.11 25.42 19.02
C THR A 172 -37.02 26.18 19.99
N GLU A 173 -36.59 27.38 20.43
CA GLU A 173 -37.39 28.24 21.32
C GLU A 173 -38.57 28.91 20.56
N GLU A 174 -38.46 29.04 19.25
CA GLU A 174 -39.47 29.66 18.41
C GLU A 174 -40.46 28.62 17.90
N ASN A 175 -41.75 28.85 18.11
CA ASN A 175 -42.84 27.93 17.70
C ASN A 175 -43.02 27.82 16.20
N ASP A 176 -42.55 28.82 15.45
CA ASP A 176 -42.68 28.93 13.99
C ASP A 176 -41.51 28.21 13.25
N ILE A 177 -40.48 27.80 14.00
CA ILE A 177 -39.29 27.11 13.47
C ILE A 177 -39.32 25.64 13.86
N GLN A 178 -39.19 24.75 12.88
CA GLN A 178 -38.95 23.33 13.12
C GLN A 178 -37.61 22.96 12.52
N GLN A 179 -36.76 22.32 13.29
CA GLN A 179 -35.42 21.93 12.87
C GLN A 179 -35.19 20.45 13.10
N PHE A 180 -34.63 19.79 12.10
CA PHE A 180 -34.26 18.40 12.11
C PHE A 180 -32.82 18.26 11.63
N ALA A 181 -31.98 17.52 12.34
CA ALA A 181 -30.60 17.36 11.94
C ALA A 181 -30.06 15.96 12.16
N MET A 182 -29.03 15.60 11.42
CA MET A 182 -28.20 14.43 11.60
C MET A 182 -26.76 14.85 11.76
N GLY A 183 -26.11 14.34 12.80
CA GLY A 183 -24.76 14.73 13.16
C GLY A 183 -24.70 16.10 13.86
N THR A 184 -23.51 16.60 14.02
CA THR A 184 -23.20 17.92 14.61
C THR A 184 -22.19 18.64 13.70
N PHE A 185 -21.98 19.92 13.92
CA PHE A 185 -20.94 20.67 13.22
C PHE A 185 -19.52 20.10 13.45
N ASP A 186 -19.31 19.36 14.55
CA ASP A 186 -18.06 18.65 14.85
C ASP A 186 -17.93 17.32 14.10
N SER A 187 -19.02 16.81 13.51
CA SER A 187 -19.02 15.57 12.74
C SER A 187 -18.33 15.74 11.39
N SER A 188 -17.88 14.65 10.79
CA SER A 188 -17.33 14.66 9.42
C SER A 188 -18.40 14.94 8.36
N PHE A 189 -19.66 14.72 8.72
CA PHE A 189 -20.83 14.98 7.89
C PHE A 189 -21.98 15.45 8.75
N TYR A 190 -22.70 16.47 8.28
CA TYR A 190 -23.82 17.10 8.97
C TYR A 190 -24.91 17.42 7.96
N ILE A 191 -26.15 17.11 8.30
CA ILE A 191 -27.38 17.52 7.56
C ILE A 191 -28.26 18.28 8.53
N ASP A 192 -28.81 19.38 8.06
CA ASP A 192 -29.79 20.22 8.78
C ASP A 192 -30.94 20.59 7.87
N LEU A 193 -32.14 20.39 8.35
CA LEU A 193 -33.37 20.69 7.66
C LEU A 193 -34.19 21.63 8.54
N LEU A 194 -34.30 22.87 8.12
CA LEU A 194 -34.97 23.95 8.83
C LEU A 194 -36.25 24.35 8.09
N PHE A 195 -37.37 24.37 8.80
CA PHE A 195 -38.66 24.91 8.38
C PHE A 195 -38.90 26.21 9.10
N ASN A 196 -39.17 27.27 8.39
CA ASN A 196 -39.59 28.56 8.94
C ASN A 196 -40.91 28.99 8.28
N PHE A 197 -42.00 28.80 9.00
CA PHE A 197 -43.36 29.15 8.57
C PHE A 197 -44.00 30.06 9.61
N PRO A 198 -43.75 31.40 9.54
CA PRO A 198 -44.27 32.34 10.50
C PRO A 198 -45.79 32.36 10.48
N ASN A 199 -46.38 32.40 11.67
CA ASN A 199 -47.84 32.50 11.84
C ASN A 199 -48.38 33.77 11.13
N LYS A 200 -49.50 33.67 10.43
CA LYS A 200 -50.14 34.73 9.62
C LYS A 200 -50.26 36.12 10.28
N LYS A 201 -50.09 36.24 11.57
CA LYS A 201 -50.16 37.54 12.30
C LYS A 201 -48.89 38.38 12.18
N SER A 202 -47.75 37.81 11.85
CA SER A 202 -46.48 38.54 11.68
C SER A 202 -46.19 39.01 10.25
N SER A 203 -46.94 38.53 9.26
CA SER A 203 -46.64 38.74 7.82
C SER A 203 -47.26 40.03 7.24
N LEU A 204 -47.94 40.84 8.01
CA LEU A 204 -48.67 42.03 7.48
C LEU A 204 -47.77 43.17 6.99
N ASN A 205 -46.45 43.12 7.16
CA ASN A 205 -45.53 44.21 6.80
C ASN A 205 -44.47 43.86 5.74
N ALA A 206 -44.50 42.69 5.13
CA ALA A 206 -43.49 42.28 4.15
C ALA A 206 -44.04 42.25 2.72
N LYS A 207 -44.24 43.41 2.14
CA LYS A 207 -44.12 43.61 0.69
C LYS A 207 -42.62 43.76 0.35
N GLU A 208 -41.86 42.74 0.52
CA GLU A 208 -40.49 42.71 0.01
C GLU A 208 -40.49 42.04 -1.37
N ASP A 209 -39.77 42.70 -2.31
CA ASP A 209 -39.49 42.16 -3.62
C ASP A 209 -38.93 40.73 -3.55
N LYS A 210 -39.30 39.86 -4.49
CA LYS A 210 -38.85 38.46 -4.56
C LYS A 210 -37.32 38.34 -4.52
N ASP A 211 -36.62 39.29 -5.14
CA ASP A 211 -35.15 39.36 -5.17
C ASP A 211 -34.54 39.69 -3.80
N GLY A 212 -35.20 40.51 -3.00
CA GLY A 212 -34.77 40.83 -1.64
C GLY A 212 -34.89 39.65 -0.66
N LYS A 213 -35.92 38.80 -0.82
CA LYS A 213 -36.12 37.62 0.03
C LYS A 213 -35.03 36.56 -0.18
N GLY A 214 -34.62 36.34 -1.44
CA GLY A 214 -33.54 35.42 -1.78
C GLY A 214 -32.20 35.80 -1.11
N ALA A 215 -31.85 37.10 -1.24
CA ALA A 215 -30.61 37.62 -0.63
C ALA A 215 -30.66 37.57 0.90
N ALA A 216 -31.81 37.86 1.53
CA ALA A 216 -31.96 37.73 2.98
C ALA A 216 -31.80 36.32 3.48
N LEU A 217 -32.31 35.30 2.75
CA LEU A 217 -32.16 33.88 3.07
C LEU A 217 -30.70 33.41 2.92
N VAL A 218 -30.01 33.83 1.88
CA VAL A 218 -28.57 33.54 1.71
C VAL A 218 -27.77 34.10 2.88
N ASN A 219 -28.04 35.36 3.28
CA ASN A 219 -27.40 35.98 4.44
C ASN A 219 -27.72 35.24 5.74
N SER A 220 -28.95 34.72 5.91
CA SER A 220 -29.31 33.94 7.10
C SER A 220 -28.51 32.64 7.22
N VAL A 221 -28.21 31.96 6.11
CA VAL A 221 -27.34 30.77 6.09
C VAL A 221 -25.93 31.13 6.55
N ILE A 222 -25.38 32.26 6.08
CA ILE A 222 -24.04 32.71 6.47
C ILE A 222 -24.01 33.04 7.97
N SER A 223 -24.98 33.86 8.44
CA SER A 223 -25.08 34.24 9.86
C SER A 223 -25.21 33.03 10.77
N ASN A 224 -25.92 31.96 10.33
CA ASN A 224 -26.00 30.72 11.08
C ASN A 224 -24.64 30.01 11.16
N PHE A 225 -23.85 29.98 10.10
CA PHE A 225 -22.49 29.42 10.15
C PHE A 225 -21.57 30.26 11.03
N GLU A 226 -21.60 31.59 10.92
CA GLU A 226 -20.79 32.51 11.70
C GLU A 226 -21.12 32.42 13.20
N SER A 227 -22.40 32.34 13.57
CA SER A 227 -22.85 32.20 14.95
C SER A 227 -22.35 30.89 15.59
N LYS A 228 -22.09 29.84 14.78
CA LYS A 228 -21.51 28.59 15.22
C LYS A 228 -19.97 28.56 15.16
N GLY A 229 -19.33 29.68 14.83
CA GLY A 229 -17.88 29.88 14.89
C GLY A 229 -17.16 29.60 13.56
N ALA A 230 -17.89 29.46 12.45
CA ALA A 230 -17.28 29.35 11.12
C ALA A 230 -16.64 30.69 10.71
N VAL A 231 -15.54 30.59 9.98
CA VAL A 231 -14.82 31.74 9.41
C VAL A 231 -14.38 31.42 7.99
N ASN A 232 -13.85 32.42 7.26
CA ASN A 232 -13.36 32.28 5.88
C ASN A 232 -14.40 31.64 4.96
N ILE A 233 -15.66 32.06 5.10
CA ILE A 233 -16.78 31.54 4.31
C ILE A 233 -16.65 32.09 2.88
N LEU A 234 -16.40 31.19 1.95
CA LEU A 234 -16.40 31.45 0.51
C LEU A 234 -17.62 30.77 -0.10
N MET A 235 -18.51 31.53 -0.71
CA MET A 235 -19.75 30.98 -1.25
C MET A 235 -20.04 31.45 -2.67
N LYS A 236 -20.88 30.66 -3.33
CA LYS A 236 -21.56 30.99 -4.59
C LYS A 236 -23.02 30.59 -4.45
N ASN A 237 -23.88 31.22 -5.23
CA ASN A 237 -25.29 30.86 -5.33
C ASN A 237 -25.69 30.68 -6.79
N ASP A 238 -26.49 29.66 -7.04
CA ASP A 238 -27.09 29.38 -8.33
C ASP A 238 -28.60 29.16 -8.16
N GLU A 239 -29.36 29.56 -9.15
CA GLU A 239 -30.79 29.24 -9.22
C GLU A 239 -30.97 27.94 -9.99
N LEU A 240 -31.65 26.97 -9.40
CA LEU A 240 -31.95 25.69 -9.98
C LEU A 240 -33.45 25.49 -10.08
N GLN A 241 -33.87 24.68 -11.03
CA GLN A 241 -35.25 24.20 -11.11
C GLN A 241 -35.24 22.68 -10.92
N LEU A 242 -35.98 22.21 -9.93
CA LEU A 242 -36.12 20.76 -9.71
C LEU A 242 -36.92 20.13 -10.85
N PRO A 243 -36.85 18.82 -11.06
CA PRO A 243 -37.66 18.09 -12.03
C PRO A 243 -39.19 18.27 -11.83
N SER A 244 -39.59 18.62 -10.61
CA SER A 244 -40.98 18.97 -10.24
C SER A 244 -41.41 20.37 -10.70
N GLY A 245 -40.49 21.16 -11.28
CA GLY A 245 -40.74 22.55 -11.66
C GLY A 245 -40.58 23.58 -10.54
N LEU A 246 -40.24 23.13 -9.30
CA LEU A 246 -40.05 24.01 -8.14
C LEU A 246 -38.72 24.77 -8.27
N PRO A 247 -38.70 26.11 -8.20
CA PRO A 247 -37.45 26.88 -8.18
C PRO A 247 -36.76 26.74 -6.82
N VAL A 248 -35.43 26.56 -6.83
CA VAL A 248 -34.58 26.38 -5.66
C VAL A 248 -33.33 27.24 -5.79
N THR A 249 -32.99 28.00 -4.76
CA THR A 249 -31.70 28.68 -4.71
C THR A 249 -30.70 27.73 -4.02
N LYS A 250 -29.66 27.33 -4.75
CA LYS A 250 -28.53 26.55 -4.22
C LYS A 250 -27.44 27.50 -3.79
N VAL A 251 -27.04 27.44 -2.53
CA VAL A 251 -25.86 28.13 -1.98
C VAL A 251 -24.82 27.09 -1.64
N TYR A 252 -23.62 27.24 -2.13
CA TYR A 252 -22.57 26.27 -1.92
C TYR A 252 -21.20 26.94 -1.78
N GLY A 253 -20.30 26.28 -1.07
CA GLY A 253 -18.98 26.84 -0.86
C GLY A 253 -18.13 26.09 0.13
N THR A 254 -17.20 26.84 0.72
CA THR A 254 -16.29 26.33 1.75
C THR A 254 -16.21 27.27 2.93
N LEU A 255 -15.95 26.72 4.10
CA LEU A 255 -15.75 27.47 5.33
C LEU A 255 -14.69 26.76 6.20
N ASP A 256 -14.09 27.47 7.12
CA ASP A 256 -13.18 26.92 8.11
C ASP A 256 -13.90 26.85 9.46
N TYR A 257 -13.97 25.67 10.07
CA TYR A 257 -14.70 25.41 11.31
C TYR A 257 -13.78 24.84 12.40
N PRO A 258 -13.85 25.34 13.66
CA PRO A 258 -13.10 24.79 14.78
C PRO A 258 -13.69 23.45 15.22
N LYS A 259 -12.93 22.36 15.14
CA LYS A 259 -13.36 21.03 15.59
C LYS A 259 -12.79 20.66 16.95
N LYS A 260 -13.60 20.01 17.78
CA LYS A 260 -13.13 19.46 19.05
C LYS A 260 -12.01 18.44 18.83
N GLY A 261 -10.90 18.62 19.55
CA GLY A 261 -9.75 17.73 19.50
C GLY A 261 -8.76 17.98 18.35
N LYS A 262 -9.01 18.96 17.50
CA LYS A 262 -8.02 19.47 16.53
C LYS A 262 -7.54 20.86 16.95
N SER A 263 -6.23 21.10 16.91
CA SER A 263 -5.65 22.41 17.23
C SER A 263 -5.98 23.46 16.18
N ASP A 264 -6.14 23.03 14.94
CA ASP A 264 -6.39 23.88 13.80
C ASP A 264 -7.83 23.72 13.30
N ARG A 265 -8.33 24.77 12.65
CA ARG A 265 -9.62 24.75 12.00
C ARG A 265 -9.60 23.82 10.79
N VAL A 266 -10.71 23.13 10.59
CA VAL A 266 -10.86 22.17 9.47
C VAL A 266 -11.63 22.85 8.36
N ARG A 267 -11.15 22.68 7.13
CA ARG A 267 -11.85 23.14 5.93
C ARG A 267 -13.02 22.21 5.63
N CYS A 268 -14.23 22.80 5.61
CA CYS A 268 -15.46 22.11 5.28
C CYS A 268 -16.03 22.65 3.97
N SER A 269 -16.67 21.78 3.21
CA SER A 269 -17.54 22.16 2.10
C SER A 269 -18.98 22.13 2.57
N PHE A 270 -19.81 23.03 2.04
CA PHE A 270 -21.23 23.04 2.33
C PHE A 270 -22.07 23.24 1.07
N ASN A 271 -23.30 22.72 1.12
CA ASN A 271 -24.35 22.95 0.16
C ASN A 271 -25.65 23.25 0.93
N ALA A 272 -26.32 24.32 0.63
CA ALA A 272 -27.64 24.66 1.16
C ALA A 272 -28.63 24.82 0.00
N LEU A 273 -29.77 24.17 0.08
CA LEU A 273 -30.87 24.30 -0.83
C LEU A 273 -32.00 25.10 -0.14
N LEU A 274 -32.33 26.26 -0.70
CA LEU A 274 -33.30 27.18 -0.16
C LEU A 274 -34.57 27.12 -1.00
N PHE A 275 -35.66 26.68 -0.38
CA PHE A 275 -36.98 26.61 -0.97
C PHE A 275 -37.84 27.75 -0.41
N THR A 276 -38.35 28.60 -1.31
CA THR A 276 -39.17 29.73 -0.92
C THR A 276 -40.61 29.47 -1.33
N PHE A 277 -41.52 29.53 -0.36
CA PHE A 277 -42.95 29.41 -0.53
C PHE A 277 -43.62 30.75 -0.14
N GLU A 278 -44.86 30.93 -0.51
CA GLU A 278 -45.63 32.13 -0.10
C GLU A 278 -45.78 32.25 1.40
N GLU A 279 -45.93 31.12 2.11
CA GLU A 279 -46.19 31.06 3.54
C GLU A 279 -44.92 30.83 4.40
N GLY A 280 -43.76 30.54 3.79
CA GLY A 280 -42.55 30.26 4.55
C GLY A 280 -41.40 29.75 3.71
N THR A 281 -40.36 29.29 4.37
CA THR A 281 -39.12 28.82 3.76
C THR A 281 -38.69 27.49 4.33
N ILE A 282 -38.04 26.67 3.50
CA ILE A 282 -37.37 25.45 3.90
C ILE A 282 -35.92 25.52 3.47
N ILE A 283 -35.01 25.24 4.37
CA ILE A 283 -33.56 25.25 4.12
C ILE A 283 -33.03 23.86 4.44
N LEU A 284 -32.46 23.20 3.44
CA LEU A 284 -31.73 21.95 3.60
C LEU A 284 -30.24 22.25 3.47
N THR A 285 -29.51 22.12 4.57
CA THR A 285 -28.06 22.35 4.61
C THR A 285 -27.31 21.05 4.81
N MET A 286 -26.29 20.83 4.00
CA MET A 286 -25.36 19.72 4.12
C MET A 286 -23.95 20.31 4.28
N MET A 287 -23.18 19.80 5.23
CA MET A 287 -21.78 20.18 5.45
C MET A 287 -20.93 18.92 5.61
N TYR A 288 -19.75 18.93 5.03
CA TYR A 288 -18.80 17.82 5.12
C TYR A 288 -17.36 18.33 5.09
N GLU A 289 -16.46 17.58 5.72
CA GLU A 289 -15.03 17.91 5.69
C GLU A 289 -14.52 17.88 4.25
N LYS A 290 -13.80 18.92 3.85
CA LYS A 290 -13.10 18.93 2.58
C LYS A 290 -11.79 18.17 2.77
N GLU A 291 -11.64 17.09 2.03
CA GLU A 291 -10.44 16.27 1.98
C GLU A 291 -9.32 16.94 1.19
#